data_019bd5794cd6d153c7a4cf12baf4447e
#
_entry.id   019bd5794cd6d153c7a4cf12baf4447e
#
_cell.length_a   1.000
_cell.length_b   1.000
_cell.length_c   1.000
_cell.angle_alpha   90.00
_cell.angle_beta   90.00
_cell.angle_gamma   90.00
#
_symmetry.space_group_name_H-M   'P 1'
#
loop_
_entity.id
_entity.type
_entity.pdbx_description
1 polymer ?
#
loop_
_entity_poly.entity_id
_entity_poly.type
_entity_poly.pdbx_seq_one_letter_code
_entity_poly.pdbx_strand_id
1 'polypeptide(L)'
;MTIKKIASVKTATSTTVQTFIANSRGAEYGFFKAVQIALINFKAKNNLDFYRLAAYTNGKKFGRVQADPTGKRFNSPLKRILEKALPNVKLVFKDGKCAVKIEGEIDAQLLDNAIKAVEMLAASRAMIKDETFDNAFPKPPVAVGAKSVDQQREQLTNYLEKFAKDNGITFENAKAMVSSLSVVKLEIAA
;
A
#
# COMPACT_ATOMS: atom_id res chain seq x y z
N MET A 1 5.86 -28.44 -26.66
CA MET A 1 4.82 -28.53 -25.60
C MET A 1 4.75 -27.36 -24.64
N THR A 2 5.73 -26.50 -24.59
CA THR A 2 5.85 -25.44 -23.56
C THR A 2 4.97 -24.19 -23.83
N ILE A 3 4.68 -23.86 -25.08
CA ILE A 3 3.97 -22.62 -25.46
C ILE A 3 2.47 -22.65 -25.11
N LYS A 4 1.79 -23.78 -25.24
CA LYS A 4 0.36 -23.91 -24.90
C LYS A 4 0.09 -23.81 -23.40
N LYS A 5 1.02 -24.30 -22.56
CA LYS A 5 0.92 -24.18 -21.09
C LYS A 5 1.06 -22.75 -20.61
N ILE A 6 1.95 -21.96 -21.23
CA ILE A 6 2.14 -20.54 -20.89
C ILE A 6 0.93 -19.69 -21.28
N ALA A 7 0.29 -19.95 -22.42
CA ALA A 7 -0.90 -19.22 -22.85
C ALA A 7 -2.11 -19.49 -21.94
N SER A 8 -2.32 -20.74 -21.50
CA SER A 8 -3.41 -21.09 -20.57
C SER A 8 -3.19 -20.51 -19.17
N VAL A 9 -1.95 -20.46 -18.70
CA VAL A 9 -1.58 -19.81 -17.43
C VAL A 9 -1.84 -18.30 -17.50
N LYS A 10 -1.52 -17.62 -18.59
CA LYS A 10 -1.79 -16.18 -18.75
C LYS A 10 -3.28 -15.83 -18.68
N THR A 11 -4.15 -16.64 -19.24
CA THR A 11 -5.59 -16.38 -19.25
C THR A 11 -6.20 -16.61 -17.86
N ALA A 12 -5.81 -17.67 -17.18
CA ALA A 12 -6.26 -17.95 -15.80
C ALA A 12 -5.79 -16.90 -14.79
N THR A 13 -4.54 -16.39 -14.96
CA THR A 13 -3.97 -15.37 -14.08
C THR A 13 -4.67 -14.01 -14.21
N SER A 14 -4.95 -13.57 -15.44
CA SER A 14 -5.67 -12.30 -15.67
C SER A 14 -7.07 -12.34 -15.06
N THR A 15 -7.77 -13.46 -15.15
CA THR A 15 -9.09 -13.66 -14.54
C THR A 15 -9.02 -13.57 -13.02
N THR A 16 -7.98 -14.11 -12.38
CA THR A 16 -7.84 -14.08 -10.92
C THR A 16 -7.68 -12.67 -10.38
N VAL A 17 -6.85 -11.84 -11.00
CA VAL A 17 -6.68 -10.44 -10.57
C VAL A 17 -7.98 -9.65 -10.77
N GLN A 18 -8.67 -9.85 -11.88
CA GLN A 18 -9.97 -9.21 -12.12
C GLN A 18 -11.03 -9.68 -11.10
N THR A 19 -11.07 -10.97 -10.80
CA THR A 19 -11.99 -11.53 -9.79
C THR A 19 -11.68 -10.97 -8.39
N PHE A 20 -10.39 -10.87 -8.03
CA PHE A 20 -10.00 -10.22 -6.78
C PHE A 20 -10.51 -8.78 -6.73
N ILE A 21 -10.29 -7.98 -7.77
CA ILE A 21 -10.73 -6.58 -7.82
C ILE A 21 -12.26 -6.48 -7.74
N ALA A 22 -13.00 -7.36 -8.43
CA ALA A 22 -14.46 -7.37 -8.43
C ALA A 22 -15.07 -7.82 -7.09
N ASN A 23 -14.44 -8.79 -6.41
CA ASN A 23 -14.97 -9.42 -5.21
C ASN A 23 -14.28 -8.94 -3.92
N SER A 24 -13.46 -7.91 -3.98
CA SER A 24 -12.54 -7.50 -2.91
C SER A 24 -13.21 -6.99 -1.62
N ARG A 25 -14.53 -6.84 -1.59
CA ARG A 25 -15.24 -6.32 -0.41
C ARG A 25 -15.07 -7.16 0.86
N GLY A 26 -14.50 -8.37 0.77
CA GLY A 26 -14.35 -9.25 1.93
C GLY A 26 -13.11 -10.14 2.00
N ALA A 27 -12.34 -10.29 0.94
CA ALA A 27 -11.38 -11.39 0.86
C ALA A 27 -9.92 -10.92 0.89
N GLU A 28 -9.37 -10.63 2.08
CA GLU A 28 -7.94 -10.30 2.24
C GLU A 28 -7.02 -11.43 1.73
N TYR A 29 -7.41 -12.69 1.90
CA TYR A 29 -6.66 -13.84 1.35
C TYR A 29 -6.56 -13.82 -0.17
N GLY A 30 -7.52 -13.23 -0.89
CA GLY A 30 -7.48 -13.06 -2.33
C GLY A 30 -6.41 -12.06 -2.78
N PHE A 31 -6.02 -11.13 -1.90
CA PHE A 31 -5.01 -10.12 -2.17
C PHE A 31 -3.65 -10.75 -2.47
N PHE A 32 -3.16 -11.64 -1.61
CA PHE A 32 -1.86 -12.28 -1.82
C PHE A 32 -1.83 -13.09 -3.10
N LYS A 33 -2.91 -13.79 -3.44
CA LYS A 33 -3.00 -14.52 -4.71
C LYS A 33 -2.97 -13.59 -5.91
N ALA A 34 -3.65 -12.46 -5.85
CA ALA A 34 -3.62 -11.45 -6.90
C ALA A 34 -2.23 -10.83 -7.06
N VAL A 35 -1.54 -10.54 -5.94
CA VAL A 35 -0.16 -10.02 -5.96
C VAL A 35 0.80 -11.04 -6.55
N GLN A 36 0.74 -12.31 -6.13
CA GLN A 36 1.56 -13.39 -6.69
C GLN A 36 1.46 -13.41 -8.22
N ILE A 37 0.23 -13.42 -8.73
CA ILE A 37 -0.04 -13.47 -10.16
C ILE A 37 0.47 -12.22 -10.89
N ALA A 38 0.25 -11.04 -10.30
CA ALA A 38 0.75 -9.79 -10.87
C ALA A 38 2.29 -9.77 -10.98
N LEU A 39 2.99 -10.28 -9.95
CA LEU A 39 4.46 -10.37 -9.97
C LEU A 39 4.98 -11.41 -10.98
N ILE A 40 4.32 -12.57 -11.09
CA ILE A 40 4.67 -13.58 -12.10
C ILE A 40 4.48 -13.02 -13.51
N ASN A 41 3.38 -12.31 -13.75
CA ASN A 41 3.12 -11.69 -15.05
C ASN A 41 4.09 -10.55 -15.34
N PHE A 42 4.44 -9.76 -14.32
CA PHE A 42 5.47 -8.73 -14.44
C PHE A 42 6.83 -9.32 -14.86
N LYS A 43 7.26 -10.42 -14.22
CA LYS A 43 8.48 -11.17 -14.61
C LYS A 43 8.42 -11.63 -16.06
N ALA A 44 7.24 -12.01 -16.57
CA ALA A 44 7.00 -12.39 -17.95
C ALA A 44 6.82 -11.19 -18.91
N LYS A 45 7.14 -9.96 -18.48
CA LYS A 45 6.96 -8.70 -19.22
C LYS A 45 5.50 -8.39 -19.59
N ASN A 46 4.54 -8.98 -18.88
CA ASN A 46 3.12 -8.69 -18.99
C ASN A 46 2.64 -7.88 -17.80
N ASN A 47 2.65 -6.57 -17.91
CA ASN A 47 2.44 -5.65 -16.79
C ASN A 47 0.97 -5.29 -16.55
N LEU A 48 0.02 -5.81 -17.33
CA LEU A 48 -1.37 -5.39 -17.28
C LEU A 48 -2.02 -5.65 -15.92
N ASP A 49 -1.81 -6.84 -15.34
CA ASP A 49 -2.36 -7.19 -14.04
C ASP A 49 -1.69 -6.42 -12.90
N PHE A 50 -0.40 -6.14 -13.04
CA PHE A 50 0.34 -5.28 -12.12
C PHE A 50 -0.23 -3.86 -12.11
N TYR A 51 -0.49 -3.26 -13.27
CA TYR A 51 -1.13 -1.94 -13.37
C TYR A 51 -2.54 -1.91 -12.80
N ARG A 52 -3.34 -2.95 -13.07
CA ARG A 52 -4.70 -3.07 -12.53
C ARG A 52 -4.70 -3.12 -11.00
N LEU A 53 -3.84 -3.95 -10.43
CA LEU A 53 -3.72 -4.10 -8.98
C LEU A 53 -3.22 -2.79 -8.34
N ALA A 54 -2.20 -2.18 -8.92
CA ALA A 54 -1.65 -0.91 -8.45
C ALA A 54 -2.69 0.23 -8.50
N ALA A 55 -3.43 0.34 -9.59
CA ALA A 55 -4.49 1.34 -9.70
C ALA A 55 -5.60 1.11 -8.67
N TYR A 56 -6.06 -0.14 -8.52
CA TYR A 56 -7.08 -0.50 -7.55
C TYR A 56 -6.66 -0.15 -6.11
N THR A 57 -5.46 -0.55 -5.71
CA THR A 57 -4.95 -0.28 -4.35
C THR A 57 -4.70 1.21 -4.08
N ASN A 58 -4.54 2.01 -5.11
CA ASN A 58 -4.45 3.47 -5.00
C ASN A 58 -5.81 4.18 -5.14
N GLY A 59 -6.90 3.44 -5.29
CA GLY A 59 -8.24 4.01 -5.51
C GLY A 59 -8.34 4.78 -6.82
N LYS A 60 -7.57 4.40 -7.83
CA LYS A 60 -7.51 5.05 -9.15
C LYS A 60 -8.19 4.19 -10.22
N LYS A 61 -8.70 4.84 -11.26
CA LYS A 61 -9.22 4.16 -12.45
C LYS A 61 -8.08 3.69 -13.35
N PHE A 62 -8.19 2.48 -13.89
CA PHE A 62 -7.27 1.97 -14.91
C PHE A 62 -7.99 1.00 -15.85
N GLY A 63 -8.13 1.36 -17.11
CA GLY A 63 -8.89 0.57 -18.07
C GLY A 63 -10.35 0.35 -17.61
N ARG A 64 -10.75 -0.90 -17.42
CA ARG A 64 -12.08 -1.29 -16.91
C ARG A 64 -12.16 -1.28 -15.37
N VAL A 65 -11.03 -1.17 -14.67
CA VAL A 65 -11.00 -1.07 -13.21
C VAL A 65 -11.51 0.31 -12.80
N GLN A 66 -12.61 0.36 -12.09
CA GLN A 66 -13.15 1.61 -11.57
C GLN A 66 -12.35 2.08 -10.35
N ALA A 67 -12.35 3.38 -10.11
CA ALA A 67 -11.81 3.94 -8.90
C ALA A 67 -12.66 3.46 -7.71
N ASP A 68 -12.06 2.74 -6.77
CA ASP A 68 -12.73 2.19 -5.59
C ASP A 68 -11.92 2.54 -4.33
N PRO A 69 -12.47 3.33 -3.41
CA PRO A 69 -11.77 3.71 -2.19
C PRO A 69 -11.51 2.51 -1.27
N THR A 70 -12.27 1.41 -1.38
CA THR A 70 -12.06 0.20 -0.57
C THR A 70 -10.74 -0.49 -0.87
N GLY A 71 -10.21 -0.33 -2.09
CA GLY A 71 -8.90 -0.85 -2.48
C GLY A 71 -7.74 -0.22 -1.71
N LYS A 72 -7.91 0.99 -1.19
CA LYS A 72 -6.84 1.74 -0.49
C LYS A 72 -6.29 1.02 0.74
N ARG A 73 -7.06 0.15 1.39
CA ARG A 73 -6.58 -0.66 2.53
C ARG A 73 -5.41 -1.58 2.15
N PHE A 74 -5.30 -1.95 0.88
CA PHE A 74 -4.24 -2.79 0.35
C PHE A 74 -3.01 -2.00 -0.16
N ASN A 75 -3.05 -0.66 -0.13
CA ASN A 75 -1.96 0.16 -0.65
C ASN A 75 -0.65 -0.06 0.14
N SER A 76 -0.70 0.09 1.47
CA SER A 76 0.47 -0.12 2.32
C SER A 76 1.03 -1.55 2.22
N PRO A 77 0.21 -2.62 2.30
CA PRO A 77 0.68 -3.98 2.07
C PRO A 77 1.33 -4.18 0.70
N LEU A 78 0.70 -3.70 -0.38
CA LEU A 78 1.29 -3.80 -1.72
C LEU A 78 2.63 -3.07 -1.80
N LYS A 79 2.71 -1.86 -1.26
CA LYS A 79 3.95 -1.07 -1.24
C LYS A 79 5.10 -1.81 -0.56
N ARG A 80 4.85 -2.42 0.61
CA ARG A 80 5.84 -3.22 1.35
C ARG A 80 6.34 -4.42 0.51
N ILE A 81 5.43 -5.13 -0.16
CA ILE A 81 5.79 -6.24 -1.04
C ILE A 81 6.65 -5.73 -2.20
N LEU A 82 6.26 -4.61 -2.83
CA LEU A 82 6.99 -4.08 -3.98
C LEU A 82 8.35 -3.52 -3.60
N GLU A 83 8.50 -2.87 -2.47
CA GLU A 83 9.80 -2.38 -1.96
C GLU A 83 10.79 -3.53 -1.77
N LYS A 84 10.32 -4.71 -1.38
CA LYS A 84 11.16 -5.91 -1.26
C LYS A 84 11.38 -6.65 -2.58
N ALA A 85 10.33 -6.76 -3.40
CA ALA A 85 10.37 -7.51 -4.66
C ALA A 85 11.06 -6.74 -5.78
N LEU A 86 10.84 -5.44 -5.84
CA LEU A 86 11.16 -4.55 -6.95
C LEU A 86 11.62 -3.17 -6.43
N PRO A 87 12.73 -3.09 -5.67
CA PRO A 87 13.17 -1.84 -5.03
C PRO A 87 13.43 -0.71 -6.04
N ASN A 88 13.80 -1.07 -7.27
CA ASN A 88 14.10 -0.12 -8.34
C ASN A 88 12.88 0.22 -9.21
N VAL A 89 11.68 -0.18 -8.78
CA VAL A 89 10.44 0.05 -9.54
C VAL A 89 9.54 1.02 -8.80
N LYS A 90 9.24 2.13 -9.43
CA LYS A 90 8.31 3.15 -8.91
C LYS A 90 7.02 3.17 -9.72
N LEU A 91 5.91 3.19 -9.00
CA LEU A 91 4.58 3.40 -9.60
C LEU A 91 4.33 4.91 -9.73
N VAL A 92 4.03 5.35 -10.94
CA VAL A 92 3.72 6.75 -11.23
C VAL A 92 2.27 6.84 -11.71
N PHE A 93 1.47 7.68 -11.06
CA PHE A 93 0.10 7.96 -11.45
C PHE A 93 0.03 9.40 -11.95
N LYS A 94 -0.08 9.55 -13.26
CA LYS A 94 -0.20 10.88 -13.90
C LYS A 94 -1.40 10.86 -14.86
N ASP A 95 -2.25 11.88 -14.80
CA ASP A 95 -3.39 12.08 -15.69
C ASP A 95 -4.30 10.84 -15.81
N GLY A 96 -4.57 10.18 -14.68
CA GLY A 96 -5.39 8.96 -14.64
C GLY A 96 -4.73 7.71 -15.22
N LYS A 97 -3.47 7.81 -15.66
CA LYS A 97 -2.69 6.67 -16.16
C LYS A 97 -1.74 6.17 -15.08
N CYS A 98 -1.63 4.84 -15.00
CA CYS A 98 -0.61 4.18 -14.18
C CYS A 98 0.55 3.80 -15.10
N ALA A 99 1.75 4.19 -14.72
CA ALA A 99 2.99 3.82 -15.38
C ALA A 99 3.97 3.24 -14.37
N VAL A 100 4.85 2.37 -14.84
CA VAL A 100 5.97 1.85 -14.05
C VAL A 100 7.23 2.54 -14.53
N LYS A 101 7.92 3.20 -13.62
CA LYS A 101 9.27 3.72 -13.87
C LYS A 101 10.26 2.73 -13.26
N ILE A 102 11.16 2.19 -14.08
CA ILE A 102 12.21 1.28 -13.64
C ILE A 102 13.51 2.11 -13.55
N GLU A 103 14.07 2.18 -12.34
CA GLU A 103 15.29 2.94 -12.04
C GLU A 103 16.44 1.94 -11.79
N GLY A 104 16.97 1.33 -12.84
CA GLY A 104 18.02 0.32 -12.77
C GLY A 104 17.57 -1.08 -13.17
N GLU A 105 18.40 -2.07 -12.88
CA GLU A 105 18.12 -3.47 -13.21
C GLU A 105 17.15 -4.10 -12.18
N ILE A 106 16.32 -5.02 -12.67
CA ILE A 106 15.44 -5.81 -11.82
C ILE A 106 16.21 -7.02 -11.32
N ASP A 107 16.38 -7.12 -10.00
CA ASP A 107 16.95 -8.30 -9.37
C ASP A 107 15.95 -9.46 -9.43
N ALA A 108 16.26 -10.44 -10.28
CA ALA A 108 15.42 -11.63 -10.46
C ALA A 108 15.32 -12.48 -9.20
N GLN A 109 16.37 -12.50 -8.35
CA GLN A 109 16.38 -13.29 -7.13
C GLN A 109 15.45 -12.66 -6.06
N LEU A 110 15.48 -11.33 -5.90
CA LEU A 110 14.56 -10.63 -5.00
C LEU A 110 13.11 -10.82 -5.43
N LEU A 111 12.85 -10.73 -6.73
CA LEU A 111 11.52 -10.94 -7.29
C LEU A 111 11.02 -12.37 -7.05
N ASP A 112 11.85 -13.38 -7.28
CA ASP A 112 11.51 -14.80 -7.07
C ASP A 112 11.27 -15.12 -5.59
N ASN A 113 12.09 -14.58 -4.70
CA ASN A 113 11.91 -14.73 -3.26
C ASN A 113 10.59 -14.09 -2.78
N ALA A 114 10.26 -12.91 -3.30
CA ALA A 114 9.00 -12.26 -2.98
C ALA A 114 7.79 -13.02 -3.53
N ILE A 115 7.86 -13.56 -4.75
CA ILE A 115 6.80 -14.42 -5.33
C ILE A 115 6.56 -15.64 -4.43
N LYS A 116 7.62 -16.33 -3.99
CA LYS A 116 7.50 -17.49 -3.07
C LYS A 116 6.89 -17.08 -1.73
N ALA A 117 7.34 -15.98 -1.14
CA ALA A 117 6.80 -15.51 0.13
C ALA A 117 5.30 -15.17 0.03
N VAL A 118 4.90 -14.49 -1.04
CA VAL A 118 3.47 -14.17 -1.29
C VAL A 118 2.66 -15.43 -1.59
N GLU A 119 3.24 -16.43 -2.27
CA GLU A 119 2.61 -17.73 -2.50
C GLU A 119 2.31 -18.46 -1.18
N MET A 120 3.26 -18.48 -0.24
CA MET A 120 3.07 -19.07 1.09
C MET A 120 1.96 -18.36 1.85
N LEU A 121 1.91 -17.02 1.82
CA LEU A 121 0.84 -16.23 2.45
C LEU A 121 -0.52 -16.54 1.81
N ALA A 122 -0.59 -16.69 0.49
CA ALA A 122 -1.82 -17.06 -0.21
C ALA A 122 -2.26 -18.49 0.14
N ALA A 123 -1.34 -19.44 0.24
CA ALA A 123 -1.61 -20.83 0.58
C ALA A 123 -2.10 -21.00 2.03
N SER A 124 -1.51 -20.25 2.98
CA SER A 124 -1.92 -20.23 4.38
C SER A 124 -3.19 -19.41 4.65
N ARG A 125 -3.73 -18.75 3.63
CA ARG A 125 -4.84 -17.79 3.76
C ARG A 125 -4.55 -16.69 4.77
N ALA A 126 -3.29 -16.25 4.86
CA ALA A 126 -2.88 -15.18 5.75
C ALA A 126 -3.64 -13.89 5.48
N MET A 127 -3.82 -13.09 6.51
CA MET A 127 -4.41 -11.76 6.41
C MET A 127 -3.32 -10.69 6.45
N ILE A 128 -3.62 -9.49 5.97
CA ILE A 128 -2.66 -8.37 5.94
C ILE A 128 -2.27 -7.84 7.34
N LYS A 129 -2.98 -8.28 8.38
CA LYS A 129 -2.69 -7.95 9.78
C LYS A 129 -1.96 -9.07 10.52
N ASP A 130 -1.73 -10.19 9.88
CA ASP A 130 -1.09 -11.33 10.52
C ASP A 130 0.41 -11.08 10.69
N GLU A 131 0.96 -11.59 11.77
CA GLU A 131 2.40 -11.57 12.06
C GLU A 131 3.21 -12.25 10.94
N THR A 132 2.66 -13.30 10.34
CA THR A 132 3.26 -13.98 9.18
C THR A 132 3.51 -13.02 8.01
N PHE A 133 2.59 -12.08 7.75
CA PHE A 133 2.81 -11.04 6.75
C PHE A 133 3.86 -10.03 7.20
N ASP A 134 3.81 -9.57 8.45
CA ASP A 134 4.77 -8.61 8.98
C ASP A 134 6.20 -9.19 9.01
N ASN A 135 6.36 -10.48 9.28
CA ASN A 135 7.65 -11.19 9.22
C ASN A 135 8.16 -11.35 7.77
N ALA A 136 7.27 -11.69 6.82
CA ALA A 136 7.64 -11.81 5.41
C ALA A 136 7.98 -10.47 4.76
N PHE A 137 7.23 -9.43 5.11
CA PHE A 137 7.35 -8.08 4.56
C PHE A 137 7.29 -7.06 5.71
N PRO A 138 8.40 -6.85 6.44
CA PRO A 138 8.44 -5.96 7.59
C PRO A 138 8.07 -4.54 7.21
N LYS A 139 7.45 -3.83 8.15
CA LYS A 139 7.22 -2.40 8.01
C LYS A 139 8.58 -1.72 7.86
N PRO A 140 8.73 -0.79 6.91
CA PRO A 140 9.95 0.00 6.87
C PRO A 140 10.16 0.60 8.27
N PRO A 141 11.40 0.62 8.77
CA PRO A 141 11.67 1.29 10.03
C PRO A 141 11.04 2.68 9.93
N VAL A 142 10.17 2.99 10.88
CA VAL A 142 9.69 4.37 11.00
C VAL A 142 10.97 5.16 11.13
N ALA A 143 11.29 5.94 10.11
CA ALA A 143 12.40 6.85 10.23
C ALA A 143 12.07 7.75 11.42
N VAL A 144 12.63 7.41 12.56
CA VAL A 144 12.67 8.27 13.74
C VAL A 144 13.72 9.35 13.41
N GLY A 145 13.57 9.97 12.27
CA GLY A 145 14.08 11.28 12.04
C GLY A 145 13.22 12.16 12.94
N ALA A 146 13.80 12.64 14.01
CA ALA A 146 13.18 13.69 14.79
C ALA A 146 12.71 14.72 13.77
N LYS A 147 11.37 14.82 13.58
CA LYS A 147 10.81 15.88 12.73
C LYS A 147 11.44 17.15 13.22
N SER A 148 11.94 17.99 12.31
CA SER A 148 12.48 19.27 12.75
C SER A 148 11.43 19.98 13.59
N VAL A 149 11.86 20.77 14.54
CA VAL A 149 10.95 21.53 15.41
C VAL A 149 9.91 22.29 14.59
N ASP A 150 10.30 22.77 13.40
CA ASP A 150 9.41 23.47 12.48
C ASP A 150 8.36 22.54 11.85
N GLN A 151 8.73 21.35 11.46
CA GLN A 151 7.76 20.33 10.96
C GLN A 151 6.79 19.87 12.05
N GLN A 152 7.24 19.79 13.30
CA GLN A 152 6.37 19.48 14.44
C GLN A 152 5.41 20.61 14.72
N ARG A 153 5.88 21.86 14.65
CA ARG A 153 5.05 23.07 14.81
C ARG A 153 3.99 23.17 13.72
N GLU A 154 4.39 22.97 12.45
CA GLU A 154 3.45 23.00 11.33
C GLU A 154 2.35 21.94 11.50
N GLN A 155 2.71 20.70 11.88
CA GLN A 155 1.72 19.65 12.13
C GLN A 155 0.79 19.95 13.28
N LEU A 156 1.30 20.53 14.36
CA LEU A 156 0.49 20.96 15.49
C LEU A 156 -0.47 22.08 15.08
N THR A 157 0.00 23.05 14.33
CA THR A 157 -0.82 24.14 13.78
C THR A 157 -1.96 23.59 12.93
N ASN A 158 -1.66 22.74 11.96
CA ASN A 158 -2.65 22.11 11.09
C ASN A 158 -3.67 21.27 11.88
N TYR A 159 -3.23 20.60 12.95
CA TYR A 159 -4.14 19.86 13.84
C TYR A 159 -5.07 20.79 14.60
N LEU A 160 -4.54 21.88 15.16
CA LEU A 160 -5.33 22.86 15.91
C LEU A 160 -6.33 23.61 15.03
N GLU A 161 -5.96 23.95 13.80
CA GLU A 161 -6.87 24.54 12.80
C GLU A 161 -8.04 23.61 12.48
N LYS A 162 -7.72 22.34 12.23
CA LYS A 162 -8.74 21.33 11.97
C LYS A 162 -9.66 21.14 13.19
N PHE A 163 -9.09 21.01 14.37
CA PHE A 163 -9.85 20.87 15.63
C PHE A 163 -10.75 22.07 15.87
N ALA A 164 -10.25 23.29 15.69
CA ALA A 164 -11.04 24.51 15.82
C ALA A 164 -12.23 24.51 14.84
N LYS A 165 -11.98 24.16 13.59
CA LYS A 165 -13.02 24.08 12.55
C LYS A 165 -14.08 23.01 12.87
N ASP A 166 -13.65 21.82 13.28
CA ASP A 166 -14.55 20.69 13.56
C ASP A 166 -15.43 20.95 14.79
N ASN A 167 -14.98 21.81 15.73
CA ASN A 167 -15.70 22.15 16.97
C ASN A 167 -16.32 23.55 16.95
N GLY A 168 -16.24 24.30 15.85
CA GLY A 168 -16.82 25.62 15.72
C GLY A 168 -16.23 26.68 16.67
N ILE A 169 -14.97 26.51 17.07
CA ILE A 169 -14.23 27.45 17.93
C ILE A 169 -13.13 28.17 17.15
N THR A 170 -12.60 29.26 17.72
CA THR A 170 -11.47 29.95 17.07
C THR A 170 -10.16 29.20 17.29
N PHE A 171 -9.19 29.41 16.40
CA PHE A 171 -7.84 28.84 16.53
C PHE A 171 -7.18 29.21 17.86
N GLU A 172 -7.35 30.46 18.33
CA GLU A 172 -6.80 30.93 19.60
C GLU A 172 -7.43 30.21 20.80
N ASN A 173 -8.72 29.90 20.75
CA ASN A 173 -9.41 29.12 21.81
C ASN A 173 -8.89 27.66 21.78
N ALA A 174 -8.72 27.03 20.60
CA ALA A 174 -8.14 25.69 20.48
C ALA A 174 -6.72 25.64 21.05
N LYS A 175 -5.89 26.65 20.77
CA LYS A 175 -4.54 26.78 21.29
C LYS A 175 -4.51 26.96 22.82
N ALA A 176 -5.39 27.78 23.38
CA ALA A 176 -5.51 27.98 24.81
C ALA A 176 -5.92 26.69 25.55
N MET A 177 -6.85 25.91 24.98
CA MET A 177 -7.26 24.60 25.52
C MET A 177 -6.08 23.63 25.61
N VAL A 178 -5.26 23.51 24.56
CA VAL A 178 -4.09 22.63 24.59
C VAL A 178 -3.04 23.13 25.59
N SER A 179 -2.82 24.43 25.69
CA SER A 179 -1.89 25.01 26.66
C SER A 179 -2.32 24.73 28.11
N SER A 180 -3.61 24.82 28.40
CA SER A 180 -4.14 24.53 29.75
C SER A 180 -3.98 23.04 30.12
N LEU A 181 -4.14 22.11 29.17
CA LEU A 181 -3.94 20.68 29.40
C LEU A 181 -2.47 20.35 29.71
N SER A 182 -1.51 21.08 29.15
CA SER A 182 -0.09 20.88 29.41
C SER A 182 0.32 21.29 30.82
N VAL A 183 -0.30 22.34 31.38
CA VAL A 183 -0.04 22.82 32.75
C VAL A 183 -0.55 21.80 33.78
N VAL A 184 -1.74 21.22 33.57
CA VAL A 184 -2.33 20.23 34.49
C VAL A 184 -1.49 18.96 34.58
N LYS A 185 -0.84 18.53 33.49
CA LYS A 185 0.05 17.37 33.52
C LYS A 185 1.35 17.59 34.29
N LEU A 186 1.85 18.81 34.35
CA LEU A 186 3.06 19.16 35.12
C LEU A 186 2.79 19.21 36.61
N GLU A 187 1.59 19.61 37.04
CA GLU A 187 1.20 19.64 38.47
C GLU A 187 0.93 18.23 39.04
N ILE A 188 0.56 17.25 38.20
CA ILE A 188 0.34 15.87 38.64
C ILE A 188 1.68 15.06 38.74
N ALA A 189 2.75 15.55 38.14
CA ALA A 189 4.07 14.90 38.11
C ALA A 189 5.07 15.48 39.12
N ALA A 190 4.67 16.47 39.94
CA ALA A 190 5.43 17.08 41.02
C ALA A 190 4.86 16.65 42.38
#